data_60490eadcf9a68782d4c4ad6fd7b8c79
#
_entry.id   60490eadcf9a68782d4c4ad6fd7b8c79
#
_cell.length_a   1.000
_cell.length_b   1.000
_cell.length_c   1.000
_cell.angle_alpha   90.00
_cell.angle_beta   90.00
_cell.angle_gamma   90.00
#
_symmetry.space_group_name_H-M   'P 1'
#
loop_
_entity.id
_entity.type
_entity.pdbx_description
1 polymer ?
#
loop_
_entity_poly.entity_id
_entity_poly.type
_entity_poly.pdbx_seq_one_letter_code
_entity_poly.pdbx_strand_id
1 'polypeptide(L)'
;MATRSAQVNLTYGLALGHLNRLREARAVLLEGHRECSSDKRFPEELAGVAYEQKRLPEAARWLRFALRVDPRDVYADNFLGTLYFLSGNLDAALKYWNRIQKPSIAALDLDSHLHVHRLLLDRAFAFSPAAVLGEPQFVTTETRLNALGIFPSYSIHLDARPDGSFNAVFRAQEQNGFGSSTFAALLSTLGGVPYETLYPTYSNINRSAMNVESLFRFDAQKRRAWASLSAPLNGFPQWRWQVSADLRNENWAIRPSFTGTAPVLGSLNLERESLDGTLTSLKSGALQWSAGAELAHRNFRDVVAGSALTPSLLISGFEVKQLSTLNAQLIHLPEHRLTVTAGAASDFARTLASPTHVSEKLQGSALARWVPGMQGDRYELTQELRAGKIYGTVPFDDLFIFGMDRDDTNLWMRGHLATRDGRKGSAPIGDAYFLSNSDFYRRVYGNGLLALHVGPLLDIGKMSASTQGLSTGQWLFDAGVEARLTILHTRVVFSYGRDLRSGANAFFGTVAPPTNLP
;
A
#
# COMPACT_ATOMS: atom_id res chain seq x y z
N MET A 1 -10.49 18.56 52.31
CA MET A 1 -10.60 19.94 51.77
C MET A 1 -10.43 19.97 50.25
N ALA A 2 -9.44 19.31 49.68
CA ALA A 2 -9.21 19.30 48.23
C ALA A 2 -10.44 18.86 47.38
N THR A 3 -11.17 17.82 47.78
CA THR A 3 -12.37 17.32 47.07
C THR A 3 -13.54 18.33 47.05
N ARG A 4 -13.66 19.20 48.05
CA ARG A 4 -14.73 20.21 48.10
C ARG A 4 -14.41 21.38 47.17
N SER A 5 -13.14 21.80 47.07
CA SER A 5 -12.66 22.81 46.12
C SER A 5 -12.81 22.31 44.67
N ALA A 6 -12.39 21.08 44.37
CA ALA A 6 -12.55 20.48 43.05
C ALA A 6 -14.02 20.45 42.59
N GLN A 7 -14.96 20.07 43.47
CA GLN A 7 -16.39 20.07 43.13
C GLN A 7 -16.93 21.49 42.82
N VAL A 8 -16.47 22.51 43.57
CA VAL A 8 -16.82 23.91 43.26
C VAL A 8 -16.27 24.34 41.92
N ASN A 9 -15.00 24.01 41.61
CA ASN A 9 -14.38 24.30 40.34
C ASN A 9 -15.10 23.61 39.16
N LEU A 10 -15.56 22.37 39.35
CA LEU A 10 -16.35 21.68 38.34
C LEU A 10 -17.66 22.40 38.02
N THR A 11 -18.45 22.71 39.08
CA THR A 11 -19.75 23.37 38.92
C THR A 11 -19.60 24.79 38.34
N TYR A 12 -18.59 25.52 38.79
CA TYR A 12 -18.30 26.86 38.27
C TYR A 12 -17.82 26.81 36.81
N GLY A 13 -16.95 25.85 36.46
CA GLY A 13 -16.50 25.64 35.09
C GLY A 13 -17.64 25.30 34.12
N LEU A 14 -18.57 24.45 34.56
CA LEU A 14 -19.80 24.13 33.81
C LEU A 14 -20.67 25.38 33.59
N ALA A 15 -20.93 26.16 34.65
CA ALA A 15 -21.71 27.39 34.54
C ALA A 15 -21.09 28.40 33.55
N LEU A 16 -19.75 28.55 33.58
CA LEU A 16 -19.03 29.41 32.65
C LEU A 16 -19.12 28.86 31.21
N GLY A 17 -19.07 27.55 31.03
CA GLY A 17 -19.28 26.88 29.72
C GLY A 17 -20.65 27.20 29.12
N HIS A 18 -21.72 27.04 29.91
CA HIS A 18 -23.09 27.42 29.53
C HIS A 18 -23.27 28.88 29.17
N LEU A 19 -22.52 29.76 29.84
CA LEU A 19 -22.49 31.19 29.52
C LEU A 19 -21.58 31.55 28.33
N ASN A 20 -21.05 30.56 27.63
CA ASN A 20 -20.10 30.71 26.53
C ASN A 20 -18.79 31.45 26.90
N ARG A 21 -18.45 31.51 28.22
CA ARG A 21 -17.19 32.07 28.74
C ARG A 21 -16.08 31.01 28.70
N LEU A 22 -15.82 30.47 27.51
CA LEU A 22 -15.02 29.24 27.29
C LEU A 22 -13.58 29.35 27.79
N ARG A 23 -12.96 30.55 27.74
CA ARG A 23 -11.57 30.74 28.25
C ARG A 23 -11.51 30.59 29.75
N GLU A 24 -12.47 31.16 30.44
CA GLU A 24 -12.57 31.13 31.90
C GLU A 24 -12.98 29.75 32.39
N ALA A 25 -13.97 29.13 31.73
CA ALA A 25 -14.34 27.74 31.96
C ALA A 25 -13.12 26.81 31.91
N ARG A 26 -12.31 26.94 30.84
CA ARG A 26 -11.08 26.17 30.70
C ARG A 26 -10.09 26.36 31.82
N ALA A 27 -9.88 27.60 32.27
CA ALA A 27 -8.93 27.91 33.36
C ALA A 27 -9.37 27.25 34.68
N VAL A 28 -10.65 27.42 35.06
CA VAL A 28 -11.23 26.85 36.29
C VAL A 28 -11.23 25.32 36.25
N LEU A 29 -11.62 24.71 35.12
CA LEU A 29 -11.62 23.25 34.97
C LEU A 29 -10.20 22.66 35.03
N LEU A 30 -9.18 23.36 34.50
CA LEU A 30 -7.78 22.94 34.60
C LEU A 30 -7.27 22.99 36.05
N GLU A 31 -7.68 24.00 36.82
CA GLU A 31 -7.35 24.11 38.22
C GLU A 31 -7.97 22.95 39.02
N GLY A 32 -9.27 22.72 38.83
CA GLY A 32 -9.95 21.59 39.46
C GLY A 32 -9.35 20.22 39.08
N HIS A 33 -8.95 20.04 37.81
CA HIS A 33 -8.26 18.82 37.35
C HIS A 33 -6.88 18.64 38.04
N ARG A 34 -6.14 19.71 38.31
CA ARG A 34 -4.87 19.61 39.06
C ARG A 34 -5.09 19.18 40.51
N GLU A 35 -6.19 19.65 41.12
CA GLU A 35 -6.55 19.28 42.49
C GLU A 35 -7.08 17.82 42.58
N CYS A 36 -7.78 17.35 41.55
CA CYS A 36 -8.37 16.01 41.52
C CYS A 36 -8.20 15.37 40.11
N SER A 37 -7.01 14.88 39.81
CA SER A 37 -6.67 14.30 38.48
C SER A 37 -7.34 12.96 38.22
N SER A 38 -7.88 12.27 39.24
CA SER A 38 -8.61 11.02 39.13
C SER A 38 -10.09 11.18 38.84
N ASP A 39 -10.62 12.40 38.83
CA ASP A 39 -12.02 12.68 38.50
C ASP A 39 -12.16 12.87 36.99
N LYS A 40 -12.77 11.88 36.29
CA LYS A 40 -12.95 11.87 34.85
C LYS A 40 -13.80 13.04 34.33
N ARG A 41 -14.67 13.63 35.16
CA ARG A 41 -15.56 14.72 34.75
C ARG A 41 -14.79 15.96 34.28
N PHE A 42 -13.64 16.25 34.87
CA PHE A 42 -12.80 17.38 34.42
C PHE A 42 -12.29 17.22 32.99
N PRO A 43 -11.65 16.12 32.59
CA PRO A 43 -11.25 15.94 31.19
C PRO A 43 -12.46 15.85 30.24
N GLU A 44 -13.61 15.32 30.64
CA GLU A 44 -14.82 15.35 29.83
C GLU A 44 -15.28 16.77 29.54
N GLU A 45 -15.37 17.63 30.55
CA GLU A 45 -15.77 19.04 30.41
C GLU A 45 -14.72 19.88 29.67
N LEU A 46 -13.43 19.62 29.90
CA LEU A 46 -12.34 20.23 29.13
C LEU A 46 -12.42 19.87 27.66
N ALA A 47 -12.85 18.64 27.34
CA ALA A 47 -13.09 18.22 25.97
C ALA A 47 -14.27 18.97 25.35
N GLY A 48 -15.38 19.13 26.08
CA GLY A 48 -16.53 19.94 25.65
C GLY A 48 -16.13 21.39 25.35
N VAL A 49 -15.40 22.04 26.26
CA VAL A 49 -14.89 23.39 26.05
C VAL A 49 -13.95 23.48 24.84
N ALA A 50 -13.07 22.50 24.65
CA ALA A 50 -12.18 22.46 23.48
C ALA A 50 -12.95 22.25 22.18
N TYR A 51 -13.99 21.44 22.20
CA TYR A 51 -14.89 21.22 21.04
C TYR A 51 -15.59 22.51 20.63
N GLU A 52 -16.21 23.22 21.57
CA GLU A 52 -16.86 24.52 21.32
C GLU A 52 -15.87 25.57 20.77
N GLN A 53 -14.63 25.49 21.17
CA GLN A 53 -13.54 26.32 20.65
C GLN A 53 -13.00 25.84 19.30
N LYS A 54 -13.59 24.81 18.67
CA LYS A 54 -13.14 24.18 17.41
C LYS A 54 -11.72 23.57 17.47
N ARG A 55 -11.25 23.25 18.68
CA ARG A 55 -9.95 22.62 18.92
C ARG A 55 -10.09 21.09 19.03
N LEU A 56 -10.54 20.46 17.93
CA LEU A 56 -10.84 19.02 17.91
C LEU A 56 -9.68 18.13 18.40
N PRO A 57 -8.39 18.39 18.04
CA PRO A 57 -7.28 17.57 18.55
C PRO A 57 -7.10 17.68 20.08
N GLU A 58 -7.40 18.83 20.66
CA GLU A 58 -7.35 19.04 22.11
C GLU A 58 -8.51 18.30 22.79
N ALA A 59 -9.72 18.39 22.24
CA ALA A 59 -10.89 17.67 22.73
C ALA A 59 -10.64 16.15 22.75
N ALA A 60 -10.14 15.60 21.64
CA ALA A 60 -9.82 14.17 21.54
C ALA A 60 -8.73 13.73 22.55
N ARG A 61 -7.75 14.61 22.84
CA ARG A 61 -6.72 14.33 23.84
C ARG A 61 -7.31 14.25 25.25
N TRP A 62 -8.22 15.16 25.61
CA TRP A 62 -8.89 15.16 26.90
C TRP A 62 -9.80 13.94 27.08
N LEU A 63 -10.57 13.55 26.07
CA LEU A 63 -11.40 12.35 26.13
C LEU A 63 -10.56 11.07 26.26
N ARG A 64 -9.43 10.96 25.55
CA ARG A 64 -8.51 9.85 25.76
C ARG A 64 -7.90 9.84 27.16
N PHE A 65 -7.77 11.00 27.79
CA PHE A 65 -7.39 11.06 29.20
C PHE A 65 -8.53 10.57 30.11
N ALA A 66 -9.78 10.97 29.87
CA ALA A 66 -10.95 10.46 30.60
C ALA A 66 -11.03 8.93 30.52
N LEU A 67 -10.84 8.33 29.34
CA LEU A 67 -10.81 6.88 29.12
C LEU A 67 -9.62 6.17 29.80
N ARG A 68 -8.53 6.87 30.11
CA ARG A 68 -7.46 6.29 30.97
C ARG A 68 -7.86 6.23 32.42
N VAL A 69 -8.68 7.19 32.89
CA VAL A 69 -9.23 7.20 34.24
C VAL A 69 -10.35 6.16 34.38
N ASP A 70 -11.27 6.14 33.43
CA ASP A 70 -12.36 5.17 33.36
C ASP A 70 -12.45 4.55 31.95
N PRO A 71 -11.86 3.36 31.73
CA PRO A 71 -11.85 2.70 30.43
C PRO A 71 -13.22 2.27 29.89
N ARG A 72 -14.28 2.32 30.69
CA ARG A 72 -15.65 1.95 30.31
C ARG A 72 -16.60 3.15 30.26
N ASP A 73 -16.07 4.33 30.13
CA ASP A 73 -16.86 5.55 30.06
C ASP A 73 -17.60 5.65 28.72
N VAL A 74 -18.88 5.38 28.75
CA VAL A 74 -19.80 5.42 27.58
C VAL A 74 -19.88 6.85 26.99
N TYR A 75 -19.85 7.90 27.83
CA TYR A 75 -19.90 9.26 27.35
C TYR A 75 -18.61 9.64 26.60
N ALA A 76 -17.47 9.33 27.18
CA ALA A 76 -16.18 9.59 26.54
C ALA A 76 -15.98 8.80 25.24
N ASP A 77 -16.36 7.51 25.20
CA ASP A 77 -16.32 6.70 23.98
C ASP A 77 -17.25 7.25 22.89
N ASN A 78 -18.49 7.63 23.24
CA ASN A 78 -19.43 8.21 22.28
C ASN A 78 -18.95 9.55 21.73
N PHE A 79 -18.49 10.44 22.61
CA PHE A 79 -18.02 11.77 22.20
C PHE A 79 -16.75 11.67 21.35
N LEU A 80 -15.81 10.82 21.75
CA LEU A 80 -14.57 10.63 21.00
C LEU A 80 -14.83 10.01 19.62
N GLY A 81 -15.72 9.01 19.50
CA GLY A 81 -16.18 8.48 18.24
C GLY A 81 -16.80 9.55 17.35
N THR A 82 -17.66 10.41 17.93
CA THR A 82 -18.27 11.53 17.21
C THR A 82 -17.23 12.56 16.73
N LEU A 83 -16.22 12.88 17.53
CA LEU A 83 -15.15 13.78 17.10
C LEU A 83 -14.38 13.24 15.89
N TYR A 84 -14.04 11.94 15.90
CA TYR A 84 -13.35 11.32 14.77
C TYR A 84 -14.24 11.23 13.54
N PHE A 85 -15.52 10.93 13.71
CA PHE A 85 -16.50 10.94 12.63
C PHE A 85 -16.59 12.32 11.97
N LEU A 86 -16.77 13.39 12.75
CA LEU A 86 -16.83 14.77 12.26
C LEU A 86 -15.53 15.24 11.60
N SER A 87 -14.40 14.63 11.96
CA SER A 87 -13.10 14.91 11.33
C SER A 87 -12.81 14.06 10.10
N GLY A 88 -13.79 13.25 9.62
CA GLY A 88 -13.64 12.39 8.45
C GLY A 88 -12.76 11.16 8.69
N ASN A 89 -12.64 10.70 9.93
CA ASN A 89 -11.91 9.49 10.29
C ASN A 89 -12.87 8.43 10.83
N LEU A 90 -13.57 7.76 9.90
CA LEU A 90 -14.58 6.76 10.24
C LEU A 90 -13.97 5.56 10.97
N ASP A 91 -12.79 5.12 10.58
CA ASP A 91 -12.06 4.01 11.21
C ASP A 91 -11.83 4.28 12.72
N ALA A 92 -11.30 5.46 13.05
CA ALA A 92 -11.13 5.85 14.45
C ALA A 92 -12.47 6.03 15.17
N ALA A 93 -13.50 6.51 14.49
CA ALA A 93 -14.83 6.62 15.07
C ALA A 93 -15.38 5.24 15.44
N LEU A 94 -15.27 4.24 14.53
CA LEU A 94 -15.71 2.87 14.76
C LEU A 94 -14.98 2.24 15.95
N LYS A 95 -13.68 2.44 16.10
CA LYS A 95 -12.89 1.93 17.23
C LYS A 95 -13.50 2.29 18.59
N TYR A 96 -13.99 3.51 18.77
CA TYR A 96 -14.61 3.97 20.01
C TYR A 96 -16.09 3.65 20.08
N TRP A 97 -16.84 3.86 19.00
CA TRP A 97 -18.26 3.57 18.95
C TRP A 97 -18.59 2.08 19.13
N ASN A 98 -17.74 1.17 18.63
CA ASN A 98 -17.97 -0.26 18.79
C ASN A 98 -17.94 -0.72 20.26
N ARG A 99 -17.25 -0.01 21.17
CA ARG A 99 -17.27 -0.31 22.60
C ARG A 99 -18.64 -0.10 23.22
N ILE A 100 -19.47 0.74 22.59
CA ILE A 100 -20.82 1.08 23.02
C ILE A 100 -21.89 0.59 22.04
N GLN A 101 -21.57 -0.41 21.21
CA GLN A 101 -22.47 -1.05 20.24
C GLN A 101 -23.05 -0.06 19.21
N LYS A 102 -22.22 0.88 18.73
CA LYS A 102 -22.53 1.83 17.65
C LYS A 102 -21.50 1.73 16.52
N PRO A 103 -21.81 2.23 15.29
CA PRO A 103 -23.11 2.71 14.81
C PRO A 103 -24.02 1.56 14.34
N SER A 104 -25.33 1.67 14.52
CA SER A 104 -26.31 0.78 13.90
C SER A 104 -26.59 1.23 12.48
N ILE A 105 -26.49 0.35 11.50
CA ILE A 105 -26.73 0.63 10.08
C ILE A 105 -28.17 0.31 9.73
N ALA A 106 -28.95 1.29 9.32
CA ALA A 106 -30.34 1.09 8.89
C ALA A 106 -30.43 0.64 7.42
N ALA A 107 -29.63 1.22 6.54
CA ALA A 107 -29.63 0.92 5.11
C ALA A 107 -28.22 1.09 4.52
N LEU A 108 -27.99 0.40 3.39
CA LEU A 108 -26.84 0.59 2.52
C LEU A 108 -27.31 1.27 1.23
N ASP A 109 -26.88 2.51 1.03
CA ASP A 109 -27.19 3.31 -0.15
C ASP A 109 -26.01 3.24 -1.13
N LEU A 110 -26.21 2.51 -2.23
CA LEU A 110 -25.24 2.32 -3.29
C LEU A 110 -25.50 3.30 -4.44
N ASP A 111 -24.44 3.79 -5.05
CA ASP A 111 -24.53 4.64 -6.23
C ASP A 111 -25.25 3.88 -7.37
N SER A 112 -26.34 4.49 -7.89
CA SER A 112 -27.16 3.90 -8.96
C SER A 112 -26.50 3.93 -10.34
N HIS A 113 -25.43 4.71 -10.50
CA HIS A 113 -24.71 4.87 -11.77
C HIS A 113 -23.64 3.80 -12.01
N LEU A 114 -23.37 2.94 -11.02
CA LEU A 114 -22.38 1.88 -11.16
C LEU A 114 -22.84 0.78 -12.13
N HIS A 115 -21.92 0.34 -12.97
CA HIS A 115 -22.19 -0.70 -13.97
C HIS A 115 -21.96 -2.12 -13.42
N VAL A 116 -21.14 -2.27 -12.41
CA VAL A 116 -20.86 -3.57 -11.79
C VAL A 116 -22.14 -4.24 -11.29
N HIS A 117 -22.23 -5.56 -11.39
CA HIS A 117 -23.40 -6.29 -10.90
C HIS A 117 -23.67 -5.98 -9.42
N ARG A 118 -24.88 -5.53 -9.10
CA ARG A 118 -25.28 -5.14 -7.75
C ARG A 118 -25.04 -6.25 -6.73
N LEU A 119 -25.36 -7.50 -7.08
CA LEU A 119 -25.12 -8.63 -6.18
C LEU A 119 -23.64 -8.84 -5.83
N LEU A 120 -22.72 -8.58 -6.79
CA LEU A 120 -21.29 -8.64 -6.55
C LEU A 120 -20.86 -7.53 -5.58
N LEU A 121 -21.38 -6.31 -5.81
CA LEU A 121 -21.10 -5.18 -4.95
C LEU A 121 -21.65 -5.38 -3.54
N ASP A 122 -22.91 -5.85 -3.40
CA ASP A 122 -23.52 -6.16 -2.12
C ASP A 122 -22.69 -7.19 -1.32
N ARG A 123 -22.13 -8.20 -2.00
CA ARG A 123 -21.25 -9.22 -1.39
C ARG A 123 -19.86 -8.68 -1.00
N ALA A 124 -19.43 -7.56 -1.56
CA ALA A 124 -18.16 -6.93 -1.16
C ALA A 124 -18.26 -6.31 0.23
N PHE A 125 -19.44 -5.83 0.62
CA PHE A 125 -19.66 -5.33 1.97
C PHE A 125 -19.67 -6.50 2.97
N ALA A 126 -18.81 -6.40 3.99
CA ALA A 126 -18.72 -7.39 5.06
C ALA A 126 -19.68 -7.10 6.22
N PHE A 127 -20.57 -6.13 6.06
CA PHE A 127 -21.63 -5.77 6.99
C PHE A 127 -22.98 -5.70 6.26
N SER A 128 -24.07 -5.74 7.00
CA SER A 128 -25.43 -5.70 6.47
C SER A 128 -26.29 -4.68 7.22
N PRO A 129 -27.40 -4.21 6.61
CA PRO A 129 -28.41 -3.45 7.33
C PRO A 129 -28.92 -4.20 8.58
N ALA A 130 -29.43 -3.44 9.55
CA ALA A 130 -29.89 -3.88 10.87
C ALA A 130 -28.78 -4.45 11.78
N ALA A 131 -27.50 -4.24 11.43
CA ALA A 131 -26.38 -4.65 12.26
C ALA A 131 -25.55 -3.44 12.73
N VAL A 132 -24.73 -3.65 13.76
CA VAL A 132 -23.69 -2.69 14.15
C VAL A 132 -22.53 -2.82 13.18
N LEU A 133 -22.08 -1.70 12.63
CA LEU A 133 -20.88 -1.67 11.79
C LEU A 133 -19.63 -1.76 12.67
N GLY A 134 -18.95 -2.89 12.59
CA GLY A 134 -17.69 -3.11 13.28
C GLY A 134 -16.49 -2.63 12.47
N GLU A 135 -15.43 -2.17 13.15
CA GLU A 135 -14.15 -1.80 12.54
C GLU A 135 -13.57 -2.95 11.67
N PRO A 136 -13.55 -4.24 12.10
CA PRO A 136 -13.05 -5.33 11.26
C PRO A 136 -13.87 -5.56 9.99
N GLN A 137 -15.19 -5.37 10.05
CA GLN A 137 -16.07 -5.47 8.88
C GLN A 137 -15.83 -4.32 7.90
N PHE A 138 -15.59 -3.12 8.41
CA PHE A 138 -15.26 -1.95 7.60
C PHE A 138 -13.94 -2.17 6.85
N VAL A 139 -12.87 -2.54 7.54
CA VAL A 139 -11.55 -2.84 6.95
C VAL A 139 -11.66 -3.99 5.92
N THR A 140 -12.45 -5.02 6.22
CA THR A 140 -12.68 -6.13 5.28
C THR A 140 -13.44 -5.68 4.04
N THR A 141 -14.40 -4.77 4.19
CA THR A 141 -15.12 -4.17 3.06
C THR A 141 -14.18 -3.38 2.16
N GLU A 142 -13.35 -2.50 2.74
CA GLU A 142 -12.35 -1.74 1.97
C GLU A 142 -11.39 -2.68 1.23
N THR A 143 -10.90 -3.72 1.89
CA THR A 143 -10.03 -4.73 1.27
C THR A 143 -10.69 -5.39 0.07
N ARG A 144 -11.95 -5.79 0.17
CA ARG A 144 -12.68 -6.42 -0.95
C ARG A 144 -12.97 -5.45 -2.08
N LEU A 145 -13.40 -4.21 -1.76
CA LEU A 145 -13.65 -3.16 -2.76
C LEU A 145 -12.37 -2.82 -3.53
N ASN A 146 -11.24 -2.67 -2.83
CA ASN A 146 -9.94 -2.45 -3.44
C ASN A 146 -9.54 -3.61 -4.35
N ALA A 147 -9.74 -4.84 -3.90
CA ALA A 147 -9.41 -6.04 -4.66
C ALA A 147 -10.29 -6.25 -5.90
N LEU A 148 -11.46 -5.62 -6.01
CA LEU A 148 -12.23 -5.64 -7.26
C LEU A 148 -11.45 -4.98 -8.41
N GLY A 149 -10.57 -4.00 -8.11
CA GLY A 149 -9.71 -3.34 -9.10
C GLY A 149 -10.47 -2.46 -10.11
N ILE A 150 -11.72 -2.11 -9.81
CA ILE A 150 -12.59 -1.29 -10.68
C ILE A 150 -12.93 0.07 -10.10
N PHE A 151 -12.54 0.35 -8.86
CA PHE A 151 -12.81 1.61 -8.18
C PHE A 151 -11.51 2.38 -7.92
N PRO A 152 -11.06 3.24 -8.85
CA PRO A 152 -9.87 4.07 -8.65
C PRO A 152 -10.03 5.06 -7.49
N SER A 153 -11.26 5.42 -7.16
CA SER A 153 -11.60 6.16 -5.95
C SER A 153 -13.02 5.83 -5.51
N TYR A 154 -13.19 5.75 -4.21
CA TYR A 154 -14.50 5.59 -3.58
C TYR A 154 -14.51 6.24 -2.20
N SER A 155 -15.71 6.45 -1.68
CA SER A 155 -15.93 6.87 -0.30
C SER A 155 -17.08 6.06 0.32
N ILE A 156 -16.91 5.72 1.59
CA ILE A 156 -17.96 5.18 2.44
C ILE A 156 -18.16 6.19 3.57
N HIS A 157 -19.34 6.76 3.67
CA HIS A 157 -19.68 7.69 4.74
C HIS A 157 -21.01 7.29 5.38
N LEU A 158 -21.25 7.77 6.57
CA LEU A 158 -22.46 7.47 7.33
C LEU A 158 -23.31 8.72 7.41
N ASP A 159 -24.57 8.62 6.95
CA ASP A 159 -25.57 9.66 7.09
C ASP A 159 -26.44 9.37 8.32
N ALA A 160 -26.41 10.29 9.30
CA ALA A 160 -27.17 10.15 10.53
C ALA A 160 -28.68 10.28 10.27
N ARG A 161 -29.47 9.40 10.93
CA ARG A 161 -30.92 9.41 10.91
C ARG A 161 -31.49 9.98 12.22
N PRO A 162 -32.75 10.46 12.20
CA PRO A 162 -33.40 10.97 13.41
C PRO A 162 -33.55 9.94 14.54
N ASP A 163 -33.61 8.63 14.19
CA ASP A 163 -33.71 7.52 15.15
C ASP A 163 -32.38 7.13 15.79
N GLY A 164 -31.28 7.85 15.48
CA GLY A 164 -29.94 7.57 15.98
C GLY A 164 -29.20 6.45 15.26
N SER A 165 -29.80 5.85 14.24
CA SER A 165 -29.15 4.94 13.31
C SER A 165 -28.46 5.69 12.17
N PHE A 166 -27.76 4.97 11.27
CA PHE A 166 -27.05 5.56 10.13
C PHE A 166 -27.40 4.81 8.84
N ASN A 167 -27.44 5.55 7.75
CA ASN A 167 -27.33 4.96 6.41
C ASN A 167 -25.86 4.95 6.01
N ALA A 168 -25.36 3.79 5.57
CA ALA A 168 -24.04 3.69 4.97
C ALA A 168 -24.17 4.06 3.48
N VAL A 169 -23.49 5.11 3.06
CA VAL A 169 -23.56 5.65 1.70
C VAL A 169 -22.26 5.37 0.98
N PHE A 170 -22.32 4.61 -0.10
CA PHE A 170 -21.20 4.30 -0.96
C PHE A 170 -21.28 5.11 -2.25
N ARG A 171 -20.24 5.86 -2.54
CA ARG A 171 -20.06 6.60 -3.78
C ARG A 171 -18.70 6.25 -4.36
N ALA A 172 -18.64 5.94 -5.65
CA ALA A 172 -17.43 5.50 -6.31
C ALA A 172 -17.33 6.01 -7.74
N GLN A 173 -16.10 6.21 -8.19
CA GLN A 173 -15.78 6.32 -9.60
C GLN A 173 -15.43 4.92 -10.10
N GLU A 174 -16.15 4.45 -11.11
CA GLU A 174 -15.94 3.12 -11.67
C GLU A 174 -15.09 3.19 -12.93
N GLN A 175 -14.11 2.28 -13.03
CA GLN A 175 -13.45 1.96 -14.28
C GLN A 175 -14.26 0.90 -15.02
N ASN A 176 -14.61 1.20 -16.26
CA ASN A 176 -15.36 0.29 -17.13
C ASN A 176 -14.75 0.34 -18.54
N GLY A 177 -14.34 -0.80 -19.08
CA GLY A 177 -13.61 -0.83 -20.34
C GLY A 177 -12.15 -0.35 -20.19
N PHE A 178 -11.69 0.51 -21.07
CA PHE A 178 -10.30 1.00 -21.10
C PHE A 178 -9.96 2.05 -20.01
N GLY A 179 -10.89 2.42 -19.15
CA GLY A 179 -10.65 3.34 -18.03
C GLY A 179 -11.88 4.11 -17.59
N SER A 180 -11.73 4.98 -16.60
CA SER A 180 -12.81 5.85 -16.10
C SER A 180 -13.16 7.01 -17.05
N SER A 181 -12.25 7.35 -17.97
CA SER A 181 -12.45 8.34 -19.04
C SER A 181 -11.46 8.07 -20.17
N THR A 182 -11.75 8.60 -21.38
CA THR A 182 -10.84 8.49 -22.55
C THR A 182 -9.44 9.06 -22.25
N PHE A 183 -9.38 10.16 -21.50
CA PHE A 183 -8.11 10.76 -21.10
C PHE A 183 -7.33 9.87 -20.13
N ALA A 184 -7.98 9.32 -19.13
CA ALA A 184 -7.34 8.40 -18.18
C ALA A 184 -6.85 7.12 -18.88
N ALA A 185 -7.63 6.56 -19.80
CA ALA A 185 -7.26 5.41 -20.62
C ALA A 185 -6.02 5.69 -21.49
N LEU A 186 -5.98 6.86 -22.13
CA LEU A 186 -4.84 7.27 -22.94
C LEU A 186 -3.58 7.46 -22.08
N LEU A 187 -3.71 8.16 -20.96
CA LEU A 187 -2.60 8.44 -20.06
C LEU A 187 -2.02 7.16 -19.45
N SER A 188 -2.86 6.22 -19.00
CA SER A 188 -2.42 4.94 -18.46
C SER A 188 -1.74 4.07 -19.52
N THR A 189 -2.35 3.94 -20.70
CA THR A 189 -1.82 3.12 -21.78
C THR A 189 -0.47 3.65 -22.29
N LEU A 190 -0.39 4.97 -22.51
CA LEU A 190 0.79 5.62 -23.11
C LEU A 190 1.84 6.08 -22.09
N GLY A 191 1.56 5.98 -20.79
CA GLY A 191 2.48 6.43 -19.74
C GLY A 191 3.85 5.74 -19.75
N GLY A 192 3.98 4.63 -20.45
CA GLY A 192 5.23 3.89 -20.67
C GLY A 192 5.97 4.21 -21.97
N VAL A 193 5.39 4.98 -22.88
CA VAL A 193 5.99 5.27 -24.21
C VAL A 193 7.41 5.83 -24.13
N PRO A 194 7.77 6.74 -23.21
CA PRO A 194 9.15 7.17 -23.04
C PRO A 194 10.15 6.05 -22.74
N TYR A 195 9.64 4.86 -22.37
CA TYR A 195 10.41 3.66 -22.07
C TYR A 195 10.07 2.51 -23.03
N GLU A 196 9.55 2.86 -24.22
CA GLU A 196 9.16 1.90 -25.26
C GLU A 196 8.19 0.81 -24.75
N THR A 197 7.27 1.19 -23.86
CA THR A 197 6.33 0.27 -23.20
C THR A 197 4.91 0.84 -23.26
N LEU A 198 3.93 -0.05 -23.48
CA LEU A 198 2.49 0.24 -23.39
C LEU A 198 1.86 -0.59 -22.29
N TYR A 199 0.88 -0.02 -21.59
CA TYR A 199 0.14 -0.68 -20.51
C TYR A 199 -1.38 -0.69 -20.78
N PRO A 200 -1.88 -1.42 -21.79
CA PRO A 200 -3.31 -1.52 -22.01
C PRO A 200 -4.00 -2.25 -20.85
N THR A 201 -5.08 -1.67 -20.36
CA THR A 201 -5.93 -2.27 -19.33
C THR A 201 -7.38 -2.26 -19.78
N TYR A 202 -8.13 -3.29 -19.42
CA TYR A 202 -9.56 -3.36 -19.68
C TYR A 202 -10.28 -3.88 -18.43
N SER A 203 -11.10 -3.05 -17.83
CA SER A 203 -11.71 -3.32 -16.52
C SER A 203 -13.18 -3.66 -16.63
N ASN A 204 -13.67 -4.43 -15.66
CA ASN A 204 -15.08 -4.74 -15.44
C ASN A 204 -15.77 -5.47 -16.61
N ILE A 205 -15.08 -6.45 -17.21
CA ILE A 205 -15.67 -7.27 -18.29
C ILE A 205 -16.95 -7.92 -17.79
N ASN A 206 -18.00 -7.83 -18.58
CA ASN A 206 -19.34 -8.35 -18.26
C ASN A 206 -19.88 -7.88 -16.90
N ARG A 207 -19.47 -6.70 -16.44
CA ARG A 207 -19.94 -6.10 -15.16
C ARG A 207 -19.62 -6.98 -13.93
N SER A 208 -18.62 -7.85 -14.04
CA SER A 208 -18.26 -8.88 -13.05
C SER A 208 -16.99 -8.58 -12.27
N ALA A 209 -16.42 -7.37 -12.40
CA ALA A 209 -15.10 -6.98 -11.91
C ALA A 209 -13.99 -7.91 -12.42
N MET A 210 -14.19 -8.50 -13.60
CA MET A 210 -13.14 -9.21 -14.33
C MET A 210 -12.29 -8.17 -15.06
N ASN A 211 -10.98 -8.20 -14.84
CA ASN A 211 -10.04 -7.22 -15.36
C ASN A 211 -8.94 -7.89 -16.16
N VAL A 212 -8.57 -7.26 -17.28
CA VAL A 212 -7.37 -7.59 -18.05
C VAL A 212 -6.36 -6.47 -17.86
N GLU A 213 -5.16 -6.81 -17.46
CA GLU A 213 -4.00 -5.92 -17.42
C GLU A 213 -2.96 -6.47 -18.39
N SER A 214 -2.28 -5.61 -19.11
CA SER A 214 -1.24 -6.05 -20.04
C SER A 214 -0.09 -5.05 -20.12
N LEU A 215 1.07 -5.56 -20.56
CA LEU A 215 2.29 -4.81 -20.79
C LEU A 215 2.91 -5.30 -22.10
N PHE A 216 3.19 -4.36 -22.99
CA PHE A 216 3.91 -4.63 -24.23
C PHE A 216 5.13 -3.73 -24.28
N ARG A 217 6.32 -4.35 -24.23
CA ARG A 217 7.60 -3.66 -24.40
C ARG A 217 8.21 -4.02 -25.73
N PHE A 218 8.62 -3.02 -26.48
CA PHE A 218 9.15 -3.16 -27.85
C PHE A 218 10.57 -2.60 -28.02
N ASP A 219 11.27 -2.36 -26.92
CA ASP A 219 12.69 -2.00 -26.90
C ASP A 219 13.52 -3.04 -27.69
N ALA A 220 14.49 -2.58 -28.46
CA ALA A 220 15.34 -3.45 -29.29
C ALA A 220 16.16 -4.46 -28.46
N GLN A 221 16.47 -4.16 -27.20
CA GLN A 221 17.25 -5.02 -26.30
C GLN A 221 16.37 -5.81 -25.32
N LYS A 222 15.13 -5.37 -25.11
CA LYS A 222 14.20 -5.98 -24.13
C LYS A 222 12.80 -6.02 -24.72
N ARG A 223 12.36 -7.16 -25.13
CA ARG A 223 10.98 -7.41 -25.61
C ARG A 223 10.21 -8.18 -24.57
N ARG A 224 9.03 -7.70 -24.24
CA ARG A 224 8.15 -8.38 -23.30
C ARG A 224 6.70 -8.22 -23.70
N ALA A 225 5.94 -9.30 -23.63
CA ALA A 225 4.49 -9.30 -23.69
C ALA A 225 3.98 -10.01 -22.42
N TRP A 226 3.31 -9.28 -21.58
CA TRP A 226 2.67 -9.82 -20.38
C TRP A 226 1.20 -9.48 -20.40
N ALA A 227 0.37 -10.42 -19.97
CA ALA A 227 -1.06 -10.22 -19.78
C ALA A 227 -1.55 -10.98 -18.56
N SER A 228 -2.46 -10.39 -17.82
CA SER A 228 -3.11 -10.95 -16.65
C SER A 228 -4.62 -10.81 -16.76
N LEU A 229 -5.34 -11.86 -16.44
CA LEU A 229 -6.79 -11.91 -16.30
C LEU A 229 -7.11 -12.24 -14.84
N SER A 230 -7.94 -11.42 -14.19
CA SER A 230 -8.31 -11.64 -12.79
C SER A 230 -9.76 -11.29 -12.53
N ALA A 231 -10.40 -12.02 -11.61
CA ALA A 231 -11.80 -11.79 -11.23
C ALA A 231 -12.13 -12.36 -9.84
N PRO A 232 -13.24 -11.91 -9.22
CA PRO A 232 -13.84 -12.61 -8.09
C PRO A 232 -14.25 -14.03 -8.47
N LEU A 233 -13.93 -15.02 -7.63
CA LEU A 233 -14.29 -16.41 -7.87
C LEU A 233 -15.80 -16.61 -7.74
N ASN A 234 -16.47 -17.03 -8.81
CA ASN A 234 -17.93 -17.24 -8.84
C ASN A 234 -18.76 -16.05 -8.35
N GLY A 235 -18.27 -14.81 -8.52
CA GLY A 235 -18.93 -13.60 -8.03
C GLY A 235 -18.90 -13.44 -6.51
N PHE A 236 -17.93 -14.06 -5.82
CA PHE A 236 -17.68 -13.88 -4.39
C PHE A 236 -16.40 -13.06 -4.17
N PRO A 237 -16.49 -11.78 -3.77
CA PRO A 237 -15.33 -10.88 -3.60
C PRO A 237 -14.34 -11.31 -2.50
N GLN A 238 -14.73 -12.25 -1.64
CA GLN A 238 -13.84 -12.84 -0.62
C GLN A 238 -12.78 -13.77 -1.21
N TRP A 239 -12.87 -14.10 -2.50
CA TRP A 239 -11.92 -14.89 -3.23
C TRP A 239 -11.64 -14.25 -4.58
N ARG A 240 -10.38 -14.07 -4.92
CA ARG A 240 -9.96 -13.56 -6.23
C ARG A 240 -9.00 -14.55 -6.87
N TRP A 241 -9.28 -14.94 -8.09
CA TRP A 241 -8.33 -15.68 -8.92
C TRP A 241 -7.64 -14.73 -9.90
N GLN A 242 -6.43 -15.11 -10.28
CA GLN A 242 -5.65 -14.45 -11.32
C GLN A 242 -4.91 -15.50 -12.12
N VAL A 243 -4.87 -15.32 -13.43
CA VAL A 243 -4.02 -16.10 -14.35
C VAL A 243 -3.25 -15.10 -15.19
N SER A 244 -1.93 -15.29 -15.32
CA SER A 244 -1.10 -14.44 -16.16
C SER A 244 -0.14 -15.23 -17.04
N ALA A 245 0.19 -14.65 -18.19
CA ALA A 245 1.18 -15.15 -19.13
C ALA A 245 2.26 -14.09 -19.36
N ASP A 246 3.52 -14.48 -19.43
CA ASP A 246 4.66 -13.59 -19.59
C ASP A 246 5.67 -14.15 -20.60
N LEU A 247 5.89 -13.41 -21.66
CA LEU A 247 6.81 -13.75 -22.75
C LEU A 247 7.91 -12.70 -22.77
N ARG A 248 9.16 -13.11 -22.58
CA ARG A 248 10.32 -12.22 -22.51
C ARG A 248 11.42 -12.65 -23.46
N ASN A 249 12.06 -11.67 -24.08
CA ASN A 249 13.32 -11.84 -24.78
C ASN A 249 14.21 -10.63 -24.46
N GLU A 250 15.24 -10.84 -23.65
CA GLU A 250 15.98 -9.78 -23.00
C GLU A 250 17.48 -9.99 -23.09
N ASN A 251 18.19 -8.95 -23.54
CA ASN A 251 19.64 -8.93 -23.54
C ASN A 251 20.19 -8.39 -22.20
N TRP A 252 21.14 -9.10 -21.65
CA TRP A 252 21.79 -8.81 -20.39
C TRP A 252 23.26 -8.50 -20.57
N ALA A 253 23.74 -7.48 -19.83
CA ALA A 253 25.15 -7.16 -19.67
C ALA A 253 25.43 -7.04 -18.17
N ILE A 254 25.95 -8.10 -17.58
CA ILE A 254 26.02 -8.30 -16.13
C ILE A 254 27.16 -7.51 -15.55
N ARG A 255 26.86 -6.67 -14.55
CA ARG A 255 27.80 -5.84 -13.80
C ARG A 255 27.54 -6.03 -12.30
N PRO A 256 28.59 -6.07 -11.46
CA PRO A 256 28.42 -6.29 -10.01
C PRO A 256 27.91 -5.05 -9.25
N SER A 257 27.85 -3.92 -9.91
CA SER A 257 27.56 -2.61 -9.32
C SER A 257 26.99 -1.65 -10.35
N PHE A 258 26.31 -0.62 -9.87
CA PHE A 258 25.76 0.48 -10.67
C PHE A 258 26.83 1.44 -11.22
N THR A 259 28.05 1.40 -10.76
CA THR A 259 29.08 2.35 -11.19
C THR A 259 29.42 2.20 -12.67
N GLY A 260 29.60 3.32 -13.39
CA GLY A 260 29.94 3.32 -14.81
C GLY A 260 31.25 2.62 -15.13
N THR A 261 32.15 2.52 -14.17
CA THR A 261 33.46 1.86 -14.28
C THR A 261 33.39 0.36 -13.99
N ALA A 262 32.25 -0.15 -13.49
CA ALA A 262 32.10 -1.59 -13.24
C ALA A 262 32.22 -2.37 -14.56
N PRO A 263 33.09 -3.38 -14.65
CA PRO A 263 33.28 -4.16 -15.87
C PRO A 263 32.03 -4.99 -16.20
N VAL A 264 31.84 -5.30 -17.47
CA VAL A 264 30.89 -6.35 -17.88
C VAL A 264 31.51 -7.69 -17.59
N LEU A 265 30.91 -8.44 -16.69
CA LEU A 265 31.40 -9.75 -16.22
C LEU A 265 30.82 -10.92 -17.01
N GLY A 266 29.95 -10.65 -17.93
CA GLY A 266 29.32 -11.60 -18.83
C GLY A 266 28.10 -10.99 -19.51
N SER A 267 27.64 -11.61 -20.58
CA SER A 267 26.42 -11.23 -21.25
C SER A 267 25.66 -12.48 -21.72
N LEU A 268 24.35 -12.33 -21.86
CA LEU A 268 23.49 -13.37 -22.38
C LEU A 268 22.22 -12.77 -22.98
N ASN A 269 21.52 -13.55 -23.77
CA ASN A 269 20.12 -13.35 -24.12
C ASN A 269 19.28 -14.34 -23.33
N LEU A 270 18.26 -13.85 -22.62
CA LEU A 270 17.27 -14.65 -21.92
C LEU A 270 15.97 -14.68 -22.74
N GLU A 271 15.52 -15.86 -23.08
CA GLU A 271 14.17 -16.11 -23.55
C GLU A 271 13.41 -16.86 -22.46
N ARG A 272 12.31 -16.29 -21.98
CA ARG A 272 11.48 -16.87 -20.92
C ARG A 272 10.01 -16.76 -21.29
N GLU A 273 9.31 -17.84 -21.11
CA GLU A 273 7.86 -17.95 -21.25
C GLU A 273 7.30 -18.51 -19.96
N SER A 274 6.29 -17.89 -19.40
CA SER A 274 5.64 -18.43 -18.19
C SER A 274 4.15 -18.24 -18.20
N LEU A 275 3.47 -19.17 -17.52
CA LEU A 275 2.05 -19.12 -17.22
C LEU A 275 1.90 -19.36 -15.71
N ASP A 276 1.23 -18.45 -15.03
CA ASP A 276 0.94 -18.60 -13.62
C ASP A 276 -0.55 -18.47 -13.32
N GLY A 277 -0.95 -19.08 -12.21
CA GLY A 277 -2.30 -18.95 -11.67
C GLY A 277 -2.27 -18.87 -10.16
N THR A 278 -3.01 -17.91 -9.59
CA THR A 278 -3.09 -17.70 -8.14
C THR A 278 -4.52 -17.54 -7.66
N LEU A 279 -4.77 -17.95 -6.44
CA LEU A 279 -6.02 -17.74 -5.71
C LEU A 279 -5.73 -16.99 -4.42
N THR A 280 -6.38 -15.83 -4.24
CA THR A 280 -6.20 -14.97 -3.07
C THR A 280 -7.45 -15.01 -2.18
N SER A 281 -7.25 -15.13 -0.87
CA SER A 281 -8.29 -15.04 0.15
C SER A 281 -8.39 -13.62 0.69
N LEU A 282 -9.58 -13.03 0.58
CA LEU A 282 -9.96 -11.70 1.05
C LEU A 282 -11.10 -11.80 2.09
N LYS A 283 -11.10 -12.89 2.86
CA LYS A 283 -12.11 -13.13 3.91
C LYS A 283 -11.97 -12.14 5.07
N SER A 284 -10.76 -11.72 5.35
CA SER A 284 -10.42 -10.75 6.39
C SER A 284 -9.59 -9.61 5.80
N GLY A 285 -9.86 -8.39 6.21
CA GLY A 285 -9.03 -7.24 5.87
C GLY A 285 -7.68 -7.23 6.60
N ALA A 286 -7.62 -7.84 7.77
CA ALA A 286 -6.40 -7.89 8.58
C ALA A 286 -5.44 -9.02 8.19
N LEU A 287 -5.94 -10.09 7.55
CA LEU A 287 -5.15 -11.23 7.13
C LEU A 287 -5.56 -11.69 5.73
N GLN A 288 -4.61 -11.65 4.81
CA GLN A 288 -4.79 -12.10 3.43
C GLN A 288 -3.71 -13.13 3.10
N TRP A 289 -4.05 -14.10 2.28
CA TRP A 289 -3.08 -15.06 1.77
C TRP A 289 -3.40 -15.43 0.34
N SER A 290 -2.38 -15.81 -0.41
CA SER A 290 -2.57 -16.40 -1.73
C SER A 290 -1.78 -17.68 -1.87
N ALA A 291 -2.26 -18.55 -2.74
CA ALA A 291 -1.56 -19.75 -3.18
C ALA A 291 -1.74 -19.89 -4.68
N GLY A 292 -0.70 -20.42 -5.34
CA GLY A 292 -0.71 -20.58 -6.77
C GLY A 292 0.44 -21.44 -7.29
N ALA A 293 0.52 -21.50 -8.60
CA ALA A 293 1.59 -22.20 -9.29
C ALA A 293 1.99 -21.44 -10.56
N GLU A 294 3.26 -21.55 -10.93
CA GLU A 294 3.82 -21.08 -12.20
C GLU A 294 4.45 -22.25 -12.94
N LEU A 295 4.24 -22.30 -14.24
CA LEU A 295 5.01 -23.11 -15.19
C LEU A 295 5.82 -22.16 -16.04
N ALA A 296 7.14 -22.29 -16.04
CA ALA A 296 8.03 -21.48 -16.85
C ALA A 296 8.91 -22.36 -17.74
N HIS A 297 9.19 -21.87 -18.93
CA HIS A 297 10.26 -22.38 -19.80
C HIS A 297 11.26 -21.26 -20.05
N ARG A 298 12.55 -21.57 -19.96
CA ARG A 298 13.61 -20.61 -20.22
C ARG A 298 14.71 -21.17 -21.07
N ASN A 299 15.36 -20.27 -21.80
CA ASN A 299 16.50 -20.59 -22.65
C ASN A 299 17.52 -19.45 -22.59
N PHE A 300 18.76 -19.79 -22.28
CA PHE A 300 19.88 -18.85 -22.29
C PHE A 300 20.64 -19.00 -23.59
N ARG A 301 20.74 -17.91 -24.35
CA ARG A 301 21.41 -17.84 -25.65
C ARG A 301 22.52 -16.80 -25.65
N ASP A 302 23.38 -16.85 -26.65
CA ASP A 302 24.45 -15.87 -26.90
C ASP A 302 25.27 -15.59 -25.65
N VAL A 303 25.54 -16.66 -24.88
CA VAL A 303 26.26 -16.56 -23.60
C VAL A 303 27.72 -16.25 -23.87
N VAL A 304 28.15 -15.06 -23.44
CA VAL A 304 29.57 -14.74 -23.32
C VAL A 304 29.94 -14.97 -21.85
N ALA A 305 30.55 -16.11 -21.63
CA ALA A 305 30.96 -16.52 -20.28
C ALA A 305 32.06 -15.57 -19.78
N GLY A 306 31.75 -14.86 -18.71
CA GLY A 306 32.72 -14.12 -17.91
C GLY A 306 32.85 -14.72 -16.52
N SER A 307 33.43 -13.99 -15.59
CA SER A 307 33.65 -14.49 -14.22
C SER A 307 32.36 -14.68 -13.40
N ALA A 308 31.22 -14.11 -13.84
CA ALA A 308 29.95 -14.11 -13.09
C ALA A 308 28.92 -15.17 -13.58
N LEU A 309 29.06 -15.66 -14.81
CA LEU A 309 28.14 -16.61 -15.41
C LEU A 309 28.70 -18.04 -15.31
N THR A 310 28.35 -18.73 -14.25
CA THR A 310 28.70 -20.15 -14.10
C THR A 310 27.66 -21.05 -14.75
N PRO A 311 28.01 -22.24 -15.26
CA PRO A 311 27.05 -23.18 -15.82
C PRO A 311 25.91 -23.54 -14.85
N SER A 312 26.15 -23.49 -13.54
CA SER A 312 25.13 -23.75 -12.51
C SER A 312 24.02 -22.69 -12.43
N LEU A 313 24.21 -21.51 -12.99
CA LEU A 313 23.21 -20.46 -13.10
C LEU A 313 22.46 -20.47 -14.45
N LEU A 314 23.03 -21.09 -15.46
CA LEU A 314 22.49 -21.13 -16.83
C LEU A 314 21.61 -22.36 -17.07
N ILE A 315 20.66 -22.57 -16.18
CA ILE A 315 19.74 -23.71 -16.20
C ILE A 315 18.59 -23.41 -17.17
N SER A 316 18.67 -23.95 -18.37
CA SER A 316 17.58 -23.88 -19.38
C SER A 316 16.58 -25.01 -19.20
N GLY A 317 15.37 -24.84 -19.73
CA GLY A 317 14.30 -25.82 -19.72
C GLY A 317 13.09 -25.42 -18.89
N PHE A 318 12.25 -26.41 -18.58
CA PHE A 318 11.02 -26.19 -17.82
C PHE A 318 11.27 -26.11 -16.31
N GLU A 319 10.48 -25.28 -15.66
CA GLU A 319 10.42 -25.13 -14.21
C GLU A 319 8.97 -25.05 -13.76
N VAL A 320 8.68 -25.69 -12.64
CA VAL A 320 7.41 -25.55 -11.92
C VAL A 320 7.68 -24.88 -10.58
N LYS A 321 6.91 -23.85 -10.26
CA LYS A 321 6.96 -23.16 -8.97
C LYS A 321 5.63 -23.25 -8.24
N GLN A 322 5.69 -23.44 -6.94
CA GLN A 322 4.60 -23.17 -6.02
C GLN A 322 4.77 -21.75 -5.51
N LEU A 323 3.73 -20.93 -5.61
CA LEU A 323 3.71 -19.55 -5.15
C LEU A 323 2.84 -19.45 -3.89
N SER A 324 3.33 -18.80 -2.86
CA SER A 324 2.59 -18.58 -1.62
C SER A 324 2.88 -17.21 -1.05
N THR A 325 1.83 -16.47 -0.65
CA THR A 325 1.99 -15.19 0.05
C THR A 325 1.10 -15.11 1.27
N LEU A 326 1.55 -14.37 2.26
CA LEU A 326 0.82 -14.03 3.46
C LEU A 326 1.02 -12.56 3.78
N ASN A 327 -0.08 -11.81 3.98
CA ASN A 327 -0.04 -10.42 4.40
C ASN A 327 -0.90 -10.25 5.64
N ALA A 328 -0.35 -9.61 6.66
CA ALA A 328 -1.03 -9.38 7.93
C ALA A 328 -0.90 -7.92 8.37
N GLN A 329 -1.99 -7.34 8.81
CA GLN A 329 -1.99 -6.05 9.49
C GLN A 329 -1.58 -6.27 10.95
N LEU A 330 -0.37 -5.85 11.31
CA LEU A 330 0.19 -6.05 12.66
C LEU A 330 -0.23 -4.94 13.63
N ILE A 331 -0.27 -3.71 13.15
CA ILE A 331 -0.66 -2.54 13.94
C ILE A 331 -1.68 -1.74 13.15
N HIS A 332 -2.79 -1.43 13.80
CA HIS A 332 -3.82 -0.55 13.30
C HIS A 332 -4.22 0.44 14.40
N LEU A 333 -3.75 1.67 14.26
CA LEU A 333 -4.04 2.77 15.19
C LEU A 333 -4.73 3.90 14.41
N PRO A 334 -6.03 3.74 14.13
CA PRO A 334 -6.76 4.65 13.24
C PRO A 334 -6.84 6.08 13.79
N GLU A 335 -6.83 6.26 15.11
CA GLU A 335 -6.78 7.58 15.77
C GLU A 335 -5.47 8.33 15.50
N HIS A 336 -4.41 7.63 15.17
CA HIS A 336 -3.11 8.17 14.78
C HIS A 336 -2.86 8.05 13.28
N ARG A 337 -3.79 7.44 12.54
CA ARG A 337 -3.65 7.07 11.12
C ARG A 337 -2.33 6.34 10.85
N LEU A 338 -1.99 5.43 11.74
CA LEU A 338 -0.80 4.59 11.66
C LEU A 338 -1.22 3.15 11.39
N THR A 339 -0.70 2.60 10.31
CA THR A 339 -0.82 1.18 9.98
C THR A 339 0.56 0.57 9.81
N VAL A 340 0.73 -0.67 10.28
CA VAL A 340 1.91 -1.49 9.99
C VAL A 340 1.42 -2.82 9.48
N THR A 341 1.82 -3.16 8.26
CA THR A 341 1.55 -4.45 7.65
C THR A 341 2.85 -5.23 7.49
N ALA A 342 2.78 -6.54 7.63
CA ALA A 342 3.89 -7.43 7.31
C ALA A 342 3.47 -8.43 6.24
N GLY A 343 4.39 -8.73 5.35
CA GLY A 343 4.23 -9.70 4.29
C GLY A 343 5.30 -10.78 4.34
N ALA A 344 4.95 -11.97 3.91
CA ALA A 344 5.88 -13.05 3.64
C ALA A 344 5.51 -13.70 2.30
N ALA A 345 6.50 -14.08 1.52
CA ALA A 345 6.33 -14.82 0.28
C ALA A 345 7.31 -15.98 0.21
N SER A 346 6.86 -17.09 -0.34
CA SER A 346 7.65 -18.29 -0.63
C SER A 346 7.36 -18.75 -2.04
N ASP A 347 8.44 -18.89 -2.84
CA ASP A 347 8.40 -19.49 -4.18
C ASP A 347 9.27 -20.76 -4.12
N PHE A 348 8.63 -21.91 -4.01
CA PHE A 348 9.29 -23.21 -4.08
C PHE A 348 9.33 -23.69 -5.52
N ALA A 349 10.53 -23.84 -6.07
CA ALA A 349 10.74 -24.14 -7.48
C ALA A 349 11.45 -25.48 -7.69
N ARG A 350 11.07 -26.17 -8.78
CA ARG A 350 11.74 -27.36 -9.26
C ARG A 350 11.95 -27.26 -10.76
N THR A 351 13.21 -27.27 -11.19
CA THR A 351 13.53 -27.34 -12.61
C THR A 351 13.42 -28.78 -13.09
N LEU A 352 12.90 -28.97 -14.30
CA LEU A 352 12.75 -30.28 -14.94
C LEU A 352 13.92 -30.61 -15.87
N ALA A 353 15.02 -29.84 -15.75
CA ALA A 353 16.28 -30.11 -16.45
C ALA A 353 16.99 -31.34 -15.87
N SER A 354 17.99 -31.84 -16.59
CA SER A 354 18.84 -32.91 -16.10
C SER A 354 20.27 -32.37 -15.88
N PRO A 355 20.76 -32.33 -14.65
CA PRO A 355 20.12 -32.73 -13.38
C PRO A 355 18.97 -31.82 -12.96
N THR A 356 18.02 -32.37 -12.20
CA THR A 356 16.93 -31.62 -11.59
C THR A 356 17.48 -30.75 -10.44
N HIS A 357 17.10 -29.49 -10.40
CA HIS A 357 17.43 -28.55 -9.33
C HIS A 357 16.19 -28.16 -8.55
N VAL A 358 16.38 -27.91 -7.27
CA VAL A 358 15.33 -27.42 -6.36
C VAL A 358 15.84 -26.15 -5.69
N SER A 359 14.96 -25.17 -5.58
CA SER A 359 15.22 -23.92 -4.89
C SER A 359 13.99 -23.43 -4.13
N GLU A 360 14.25 -22.64 -3.11
CA GLU A 360 13.22 -21.91 -2.37
C GLU A 360 13.64 -20.46 -2.19
N LYS A 361 12.78 -19.55 -2.64
CA LYS A 361 12.95 -18.11 -2.54
C LYS A 361 12.01 -17.57 -1.47
N LEU A 362 12.59 -17.18 -0.33
CA LEU A 362 11.85 -16.60 0.78
C LEU A 362 12.03 -15.09 0.81
N GLN A 363 10.95 -14.38 0.99
CA GLN A 363 10.93 -12.93 1.10
C GLN A 363 10.05 -12.50 2.26
N GLY A 364 10.48 -11.45 2.97
CA GLY A 364 9.72 -10.80 4.02
C GLY A 364 9.65 -9.30 3.78
N SER A 365 8.53 -8.70 4.14
CA SER A 365 8.33 -7.25 4.07
C SER A 365 7.64 -6.73 5.32
N ALA A 366 7.88 -5.45 5.63
CA ALA A 366 7.14 -4.70 6.62
C ALA A 366 6.95 -3.29 6.10
N LEU A 367 5.70 -2.83 6.04
CA LEU A 367 5.34 -1.48 5.59
C LEU A 367 4.64 -0.76 6.74
N ALA A 368 5.26 0.32 7.21
CA ALA A 368 4.65 1.28 8.12
C ALA A 368 4.18 2.51 7.32
N ARG A 369 2.92 2.87 7.46
CA ARG A 369 2.34 4.08 6.89
C ARG A 369 1.77 4.94 8.00
N TRP A 370 2.22 6.18 8.08
CA TRP A 370 1.76 7.13 9.06
C TRP A 370 1.34 8.45 8.40
N VAL A 371 0.12 8.85 8.67
CA VAL A 371 -0.47 10.09 8.15
C VAL A 371 -0.82 10.97 9.34
N PRO A 372 0.12 11.81 9.85
CA PRO A 372 -0.09 12.57 11.05
C PRO A 372 -1.16 13.65 10.87
N GLY A 373 -1.85 13.94 11.98
CA GLY A 373 -2.91 14.94 12.02
C GLY A 373 -4.31 14.34 11.97
N MET A 374 -5.26 15.05 12.57
CA MET A 374 -6.63 14.55 12.72
C MET A 374 -7.36 14.45 11.39
N GLN A 375 -7.13 15.36 10.46
CA GLN A 375 -7.68 15.34 9.10
C GLN A 375 -6.88 14.45 8.16
N GLY A 376 -5.59 14.19 8.43
CA GLY A 376 -4.78 13.20 7.73
C GLY A 376 -4.48 13.50 6.27
N ASP A 377 -4.42 14.77 5.88
CA ASP A 377 -4.28 15.17 4.49
C ASP A 377 -3.01 15.98 4.16
N ARG A 378 -2.23 16.32 5.17
CA ARG A 378 -1.10 17.27 5.03
C ARG A 378 0.25 16.59 4.87
N TYR A 379 0.47 15.52 5.62
CA TYR A 379 1.74 14.81 5.64
C TYR A 379 1.50 13.31 5.53
N GLU A 380 2.41 12.61 4.88
CA GLU A 380 2.44 11.15 4.81
C GLU A 380 3.89 10.69 4.97
N LEU A 381 4.11 9.71 5.83
CA LEU A 381 5.38 9.03 6.01
C LEU A 381 5.17 7.55 5.73
N THR A 382 6.00 7.00 4.85
CA THR A 382 6.06 5.57 4.59
C THR A 382 7.45 5.04 4.84
N GLN A 383 7.53 3.89 5.48
CA GLN A 383 8.76 3.14 5.71
C GLN A 383 8.51 1.70 5.28
N GLU A 384 9.20 1.26 4.24
CA GLU A 384 9.15 -0.12 3.79
C GLU A 384 10.49 -0.80 4.03
N LEU A 385 10.45 -1.95 4.69
CA LEU A 385 11.59 -2.84 4.90
C LEU A 385 11.32 -4.13 4.15
N ARG A 386 12.31 -4.59 3.38
CA ARG A 386 12.24 -5.85 2.64
C ARG A 386 13.52 -6.63 2.78
N ALA A 387 13.41 -7.93 2.93
CA ALA A 387 14.56 -8.84 2.96
C ALA A 387 14.20 -10.15 2.26
N GLY A 388 15.17 -10.78 1.66
CA GLY A 388 14.96 -12.07 1.01
C GLY A 388 16.21 -12.92 0.97
N LYS A 389 16.01 -14.24 0.90
CA LYS A 389 17.06 -15.24 0.75
C LYS A 389 16.58 -16.36 -0.15
N ILE A 390 17.48 -16.83 -1.01
CA ILE A 390 17.29 -18.00 -1.86
C ILE A 390 18.11 -19.15 -1.30
N TYR A 391 17.51 -20.31 -1.24
CA TYR A 391 18.13 -21.58 -0.86
C TYR A 391 18.11 -22.54 -2.06
N GLY A 392 19.13 -23.37 -2.19
CA GLY A 392 19.25 -24.32 -3.30
C GLY A 392 19.89 -23.70 -4.55
N THR A 393 19.67 -24.34 -5.69
CA THR A 393 20.22 -23.93 -6.98
C THR A 393 19.11 -23.34 -7.85
N VAL A 394 19.29 -22.09 -8.27
CA VAL A 394 18.30 -21.30 -8.99
C VAL A 394 18.87 -20.83 -10.31
N PRO A 395 18.04 -20.77 -11.37
CA PRO A 395 18.43 -20.13 -12.63
C PRO A 395 18.76 -18.64 -12.43
N PHE A 396 19.59 -18.11 -13.31
CA PHE A 396 20.10 -16.72 -13.22
C PHE A 396 19.00 -15.67 -13.12
N ASP A 397 17.92 -15.83 -13.89
CA ASP A 397 16.80 -14.88 -13.95
C ASP A 397 15.89 -14.89 -12.70
N ASP A 398 16.02 -15.89 -11.84
CA ASP A 398 15.30 -15.96 -10.56
C ASP A 398 16.08 -15.34 -9.39
N LEU A 399 17.33 -14.91 -9.60
CA LEU A 399 18.09 -14.16 -8.59
C LEU A 399 17.45 -12.80 -8.30
N PHE A 400 17.69 -12.26 -7.11
CA PHE A 400 17.29 -10.90 -6.77
C PHE A 400 18.15 -9.88 -7.50
N ILE A 401 17.53 -8.77 -7.92
CA ILE A 401 18.16 -7.65 -8.60
C ILE A 401 17.72 -6.35 -7.96
N PHE A 402 18.67 -5.44 -7.70
CA PHE A 402 18.37 -4.08 -7.28
C PHE A 402 18.21 -3.12 -8.46
N GLY A 403 17.69 -1.93 -8.16
CA GLY A 403 17.61 -0.80 -9.06
C GLY A 403 16.26 -0.60 -9.72
N MET A 404 16.09 0.57 -10.30
CA MET A 404 14.86 0.90 -11.01
C MET A 404 14.85 0.25 -12.39
N ASP A 405 13.98 -0.70 -12.57
CA ASP A 405 13.54 -1.18 -13.88
C ASP A 405 12.02 -1.38 -13.82
N ARG A 406 11.29 -0.93 -14.84
CA ARG A 406 9.82 -0.90 -14.79
C ARG A 406 9.17 -2.28 -14.82
N ASP A 407 9.88 -3.27 -15.33
CA ASP A 407 9.21 -4.48 -15.80
C ASP A 407 9.43 -5.69 -14.90
N ASP A 408 10.44 -5.71 -14.04
CA ASP A 408 10.86 -6.95 -13.41
C ASP A 408 11.14 -6.87 -11.91
N THR A 409 11.43 -5.71 -11.39
CA THR A 409 11.82 -5.62 -10.00
C THR A 409 11.16 -4.45 -9.29
N ASN A 410 10.71 -4.72 -8.10
CA ASN A 410 10.25 -3.72 -7.14
C ASN A 410 11.32 -3.40 -6.07
N LEU A 411 12.52 -3.97 -6.20
CA LEU A 411 13.64 -3.73 -5.28
C LEU A 411 14.39 -2.45 -5.68
N TRP A 412 13.71 -1.32 -5.57
CA TRP A 412 14.19 -0.05 -6.09
C TRP A 412 15.19 0.62 -5.18
N MET A 413 16.35 0.93 -5.77
CA MET A 413 17.32 1.92 -5.31
C MET A 413 17.18 3.13 -6.25
N ARG A 414 16.57 4.22 -5.79
CA ARG A 414 16.11 5.32 -6.66
C ARG A 414 17.20 6.26 -7.17
N GLY A 415 18.41 6.10 -6.67
CA GLY A 415 19.62 6.71 -7.25
C GLY A 415 20.23 5.92 -8.42
N HIS A 416 19.64 4.77 -8.80
CA HIS A 416 20.26 3.83 -9.72
C HIS A 416 19.28 3.20 -10.70
N LEU A 417 19.72 3.06 -11.95
CA LEU A 417 19.00 2.32 -13.00
C LEU A 417 19.63 0.95 -13.20
N ALA A 418 18.80 -0.08 -13.22
CA ALA A 418 19.24 -1.46 -13.43
C ALA A 418 19.56 -1.77 -14.91
N THR A 419 19.21 -0.86 -15.81
CA THR A 419 19.41 -0.97 -17.25
C THR A 419 20.43 0.07 -17.73
N ARG A 420 21.38 -0.35 -18.57
CA ARG A 420 22.33 0.52 -19.25
C ARG A 420 22.43 0.11 -20.72
N ASP A 421 22.43 1.11 -21.61
CA ASP A 421 22.48 0.89 -23.07
C ASP A 421 21.39 -0.08 -23.55
N GLY A 422 20.18 0.02 -22.95
CA GLY A 422 19.04 -0.84 -23.21
C GLY A 422 19.14 -2.24 -22.58
N ARG A 423 20.30 -2.67 -22.07
CA ARG A 423 20.53 -4.02 -21.52
C ARG A 423 20.36 -4.05 -20.02
N LYS A 424 19.78 -5.14 -19.53
CA LYS A 424 19.67 -5.43 -18.08
C LYS A 424 21.01 -5.85 -17.49
N GLY A 425 21.09 -5.84 -16.15
CA GLY A 425 22.22 -6.36 -15.40
C GLY A 425 23.22 -5.31 -14.94
N SER A 426 22.93 -4.01 -15.09
CA SER A 426 23.76 -2.91 -14.56
C SER A 426 23.42 -2.62 -13.09
N ALA A 427 23.23 -3.67 -12.29
CA ALA A 427 22.84 -3.60 -10.89
C ALA A 427 23.45 -4.79 -10.11
N PRO A 428 23.60 -4.71 -8.78
CA PRO A 428 23.92 -5.86 -7.97
C PRO A 428 22.84 -6.93 -8.09
N ILE A 429 23.28 -8.17 -8.32
CA ILE A 429 22.44 -9.36 -8.43
C ILE A 429 22.88 -10.31 -7.32
N GLY A 430 21.96 -11.02 -6.69
CA GLY A 430 22.33 -11.93 -5.60
C GLY A 430 21.24 -12.87 -5.13
N ASP A 431 21.61 -13.71 -4.20
CA ASP A 431 20.75 -14.70 -3.56
C ASP A 431 20.20 -14.24 -2.19
N ALA A 432 20.67 -13.09 -1.69
CA ALA A 432 20.13 -12.49 -0.49
C ALA A 432 20.18 -10.96 -0.56
N TYR A 433 19.17 -10.30 0.01
CA TYR A 433 19.12 -8.86 0.07
C TYR A 433 18.47 -8.34 1.34
N PHE A 434 18.80 -7.09 1.65
CA PHE A 434 18.07 -6.21 2.55
C PHE A 434 17.82 -4.88 1.84
N LEU A 435 16.62 -4.34 1.95
CA LEU A 435 16.24 -3.05 1.35
C LEU A 435 15.32 -2.30 2.30
N SER A 436 15.59 -1.02 2.47
CA SER A 436 14.79 -0.06 3.23
C SER A 436 14.50 1.14 2.36
N ASN A 437 13.22 1.42 2.11
CA ASN A 437 12.76 2.62 1.42
C ASN A 437 11.98 3.50 2.39
N SER A 438 12.40 4.76 2.53
CA SER A 438 11.78 5.74 3.42
C SER A 438 11.32 6.94 2.62
N ASP A 439 10.06 7.32 2.77
CA ASP A 439 9.47 8.47 2.10
C ASP A 439 8.75 9.37 3.10
N PHE A 440 8.92 10.65 2.94
CA PHE A 440 8.16 11.66 3.66
C PHE A 440 7.56 12.64 2.67
N TYR A 441 6.24 12.79 2.66
CA TYR A 441 5.53 13.67 1.75
C TYR A 441 4.80 14.77 2.50
N ARG A 442 4.81 15.95 1.90
CA ARG A 442 3.96 17.07 2.27
C ARG A 442 3.06 17.44 1.10
N ARG A 443 1.76 17.56 1.35
CA ARG A 443 0.83 18.14 0.39
C ARG A 443 1.11 19.63 0.28
N VAL A 444 1.57 20.07 -0.91
CA VAL A 444 1.90 21.47 -1.20
C VAL A 444 0.76 22.17 -1.95
N TYR A 445 -0.05 21.39 -2.67
CA TYR A 445 -1.23 21.91 -3.37
C TYR A 445 -2.35 20.86 -3.40
N GLY A 446 -3.62 21.31 -3.43
CA GLY A 446 -4.77 20.45 -3.64
C GLY A 446 -6.07 21.24 -3.73
N ASN A 447 -6.86 20.97 -4.78
CA ASN A 447 -8.14 21.64 -5.05
C ASN A 447 -9.28 20.67 -5.44
N GLY A 448 -9.18 19.39 -5.03
CA GLY A 448 -10.16 18.36 -5.38
C GLY A 448 -9.94 17.68 -6.74
N LEU A 449 -9.47 18.39 -7.76
CA LEU A 449 -9.14 17.85 -9.08
C LEU A 449 -7.66 17.51 -9.21
N LEU A 450 -6.82 18.26 -8.53
CA LEU A 450 -5.37 18.15 -8.59
C LEU A 450 -4.80 18.22 -7.18
N ALA A 451 -3.91 17.28 -6.87
CA ALA A 451 -3.12 17.28 -5.64
C ALA A 451 -1.65 17.06 -5.95
N LEU A 452 -0.78 17.85 -5.31
CA LEU A 452 0.66 17.73 -5.42
C LEU A 452 1.26 17.47 -4.05
N HIS A 453 1.94 16.34 -3.92
CA HIS A 453 2.72 15.96 -2.74
C HIS A 453 4.20 15.96 -3.14
N VAL A 454 5.04 16.53 -2.31
CA VAL A 454 6.50 16.58 -2.55
C VAL A 454 7.21 16.23 -1.26
N GLY A 455 8.31 15.50 -1.37
CA GLY A 455 9.10 15.21 -0.20
C GLY A 455 10.39 14.44 -0.46
N PRO A 456 11.29 14.37 0.54
CA PRO A 456 12.52 13.62 0.47
C PRO A 456 12.27 12.11 0.48
N LEU A 457 13.20 11.40 -0.14
CA LEU A 457 13.31 9.95 -0.10
C LEU A 457 14.71 9.52 0.38
N LEU A 458 14.78 8.34 0.99
CA LEU A 458 16.02 7.69 1.41
C LEU A 458 15.89 6.18 1.17
N ASP A 459 16.82 5.62 0.40
CA ASP A 459 16.91 4.19 0.16
C ASP A 459 18.23 3.65 0.71
N ILE A 460 18.14 2.54 1.42
CA ILE A 460 19.29 1.83 1.97
C ILE A 460 19.19 0.38 1.53
N GLY A 461 20.22 -0.14 0.86
CA GLY A 461 20.20 -1.50 0.34
C GLY A 461 21.52 -2.23 0.50
N LYS A 462 21.43 -3.56 0.60
CA LYS A 462 22.58 -4.46 0.53
C LYS A 462 22.17 -5.72 -0.22
N MET A 463 22.96 -6.08 -1.24
CA MET A 463 22.83 -7.33 -1.97
C MET A 463 24.02 -8.22 -1.66
N SER A 464 23.78 -9.50 -1.43
CA SER A 464 24.80 -10.53 -1.26
C SER A 464 24.61 -11.61 -2.31
N ALA A 465 25.71 -12.15 -2.81
CA ALA A 465 25.71 -13.22 -3.80
C ALA A 465 26.66 -14.34 -3.36
N SER A 466 26.20 -15.59 -3.42
CA SER A 466 27.04 -16.77 -3.24
C SER A 466 28.00 -16.96 -4.41
N THR A 467 27.58 -16.57 -5.62
CA THR A 467 28.41 -16.56 -6.82
C THR A 467 29.27 -15.31 -6.85
N GLN A 468 30.59 -15.47 -6.95
CA GLN A 468 31.52 -14.35 -7.02
C GLN A 468 31.25 -13.47 -8.26
N GLY A 469 31.37 -12.17 -8.08
CA GLY A 469 31.26 -11.19 -9.16
C GLY A 469 29.85 -10.68 -9.46
N LEU A 470 28.78 -11.24 -8.91
CA LEU A 470 27.41 -10.74 -9.13
C LEU A 470 27.06 -9.54 -8.25
N SER A 471 27.68 -9.42 -7.10
CA SER A 471 27.50 -8.27 -6.19
C SER A 471 28.80 -7.95 -5.46
N THR A 472 28.98 -6.68 -5.12
CA THR A 472 30.11 -6.24 -4.28
C THR A 472 29.88 -6.49 -2.79
N GLY A 473 28.65 -6.86 -2.38
CA GLY A 473 28.25 -7.05 -0.98
C GLY A 473 28.28 -5.78 -0.13
N GLN A 474 28.42 -4.62 -0.77
CA GLN A 474 28.52 -3.32 -0.09
C GLN A 474 27.12 -2.74 0.20
N TRP A 475 27.06 -1.92 1.25
CA TRP A 475 25.90 -1.10 1.52
C TRP A 475 25.80 0.03 0.50
N LEU A 476 24.58 0.26 0.01
CA LEU A 476 24.19 1.31 -0.93
C LEU A 476 23.28 2.29 -0.22
N PHE A 477 23.40 3.57 -0.54
CA PHE A 477 22.63 4.65 0.07
C PHE A 477 22.25 5.65 -1.01
N ASP A 478 20.95 5.80 -1.23
CA ASP A 478 20.40 6.81 -2.14
C ASP A 478 19.59 7.82 -1.35
N ALA A 479 19.71 9.09 -1.71
CA ALA A 479 18.86 10.15 -1.20
C ALA A 479 18.34 10.99 -2.36
N GLY A 480 17.15 11.54 -2.20
CA GLY A 480 16.54 12.29 -3.27
C GLY A 480 15.25 12.99 -2.90
N VAL A 481 14.51 13.34 -3.94
CA VAL A 481 13.20 13.99 -3.81
C VAL A 481 12.21 13.30 -4.75
N GLU A 482 10.99 13.13 -4.27
CA GLU A 482 9.89 12.62 -5.07
C GLU A 482 8.72 13.60 -5.08
N ALA A 483 8.11 13.75 -6.26
CA ALA A 483 6.90 14.52 -6.47
C ALA A 483 5.78 13.59 -6.97
N ARG A 484 4.67 13.55 -6.25
CA ARG A 484 3.45 12.81 -6.60
C ARG A 484 2.36 13.80 -7.02
N LEU A 485 2.04 13.79 -8.29
CA LEU A 485 0.97 14.60 -8.88
C LEU A 485 -0.24 13.70 -9.11
N THR A 486 -1.35 14.00 -8.45
CA THR A 486 -2.63 13.33 -8.70
C THR A 486 -3.52 14.25 -9.51
N ILE A 487 -3.96 13.81 -10.69
CA ILE A 487 -4.85 14.54 -11.60
C ILE A 487 -6.04 13.62 -11.91
N LEU A 488 -7.25 14.04 -11.57
CA LEU A 488 -8.47 13.26 -11.84
C LEU A 488 -8.31 11.77 -11.44
N HIS A 489 -7.75 11.52 -10.25
CA HIS A 489 -7.47 10.18 -9.70
C HIS A 489 -6.32 9.39 -10.36
N THR A 490 -5.68 9.94 -11.40
CA THR A 490 -4.46 9.37 -11.96
C THR A 490 -3.25 9.94 -11.24
N ARG A 491 -2.37 9.05 -10.76
CA ARG A 491 -1.15 9.44 -10.05
C ARG A 491 0.05 9.38 -10.99
N VAL A 492 0.75 10.50 -11.11
CA VAL A 492 2.05 10.59 -11.80
C VAL A 492 3.13 10.82 -10.75
N VAL A 493 4.17 10.03 -10.78
CA VAL A 493 5.28 10.08 -9.82
C VAL A 493 6.55 10.45 -10.57
N PHE A 494 7.27 11.44 -10.05
CA PHE A 494 8.58 11.84 -10.51
C PHE A 494 9.57 11.70 -9.37
N SER A 495 10.55 10.81 -9.53
CA SER A 495 11.60 10.57 -8.54
C SER A 495 12.94 11.04 -9.09
N TYR A 496 13.67 11.81 -8.32
CA TYR A 496 15.06 12.12 -8.52
C TYR A 496 15.86 11.57 -7.34
N GLY A 497 16.76 10.65 -7.61
CA GLY A 497 17.63 10.02 -6.62
C GLY A 497 19.09 10.22 -6.94
N ARG A 498 19.91 10.27 -5.89
CA ARG A 498 21.37 10.34 -5.97
C ARG A 498 22.00 9.27 -5.10
N ASP A 499 22.90 8.51 -5.67
CA ASP A 499 23.80 7.64 -4.91
C ASP A 499 24.79 8.48 -4.09
N LEU A 500 24.74 8.32 -2.78
CA LEU A 500 25.59 9.08 -1.86
C LEU A 500 27.07 8.64 -1.88
N ARG A 501 27.39 7.50 -2.50
CA ARG A 501 28.75 6.99 -2.60
C ARG A 501 29.44 7.44 -3.89
N SER A 502 28.79 7.21 -5.03
CA SER A 502 29.39 7.51 -6.33
C SER A 502 29.02 8.92 -6.84
N GLY A 503 27.98 9.53 -6.26
CA GLY A 503 27.44 10.79 -6.73
C GLY A 503 26.63 10.66 -8.03
N ALA A 504 26.39 9.45 -8.53
CA ALA A 504 25.53 9.22 -9.69
C ALA A 504 24.09 9.64 -9.39
N ASN A 505 23.40 10.11 -10.42
CA ASN A 505 22.03 10.58 -10.32
C ASN A 505 21.14 9.75 -11.24
N ALA A 506 19.90 9.52 -10.80
CA ALA A 506 18.86 8.93 -11.63
C ALA A 506 17.58 9.76 -11.55
N PHE A 507 16.91 9.90 -12.67
CA PHE A 507 15.58 10.49 -12.77
C PHE A 507 14.62 9.45 -13.33
N PHE A 508 13.46 9.33 -12.72
CA PHE A 508 12.45 8.38 -13.14
C PHE A 508 11.06 9.01 -13.06
N GLY A 509 10.26 8.84 -14.12
CA GLY A 509 8.88 9.26 -14.17
C GLY A 509 7.97 8.08 -14.48
N THR A 510 6.90 7.93 -13.73
CA THR A 510 5.91 6.87 -13.97
C THR A 510 4.50 7.35 -13.72
N VAL A 511 3.57 6.79 -14.46
CA VAL A 511 2.14 6.87 -14.14
C VAL A 511 1.84 5.66 -13.26
N ALA A 512 1.58 5.91 -12.00
CA ALA A 512 1.16 4.86 -11.08
C ALA A 512 -0.35 4.70 -11.15
N PRO A 513 -0.87 3.48 -11.18
CA PRO A 513 -2.30 3.28 -10.96
C PRO A 513 -2.68 3.82 -9.57
N PRO A 514 -3.92 4.26 -9.39
CA PRO A 514 -4.35 4.76 -8.10
C PRO A 514 -4.23 3.67 -7.03
N THR A 515 -3.39 3.92 -6.05
CA THR A 515 -3.27 3.37 -4.68
C THR A 515 -3.32 1.86 -4.42
N ASN A 516 -3.56 0.97 -5.35
CA ASN A 516 -3.92 -0.42 -5.07
C ASN A 516 -3.05 -1.47 -5.76
N LEU A 517 -1.77 -1.19 -6.01
CA LEU A 517 -0.82 -2.26 -6.29
C LEU A 517 -0.05 -2.59 -5.01
N PRO A 518 0.05 -3.91 -4.70
CA PRO A 518 0.81 -4.40 -3.57
C PRO A 518 2.28 -4.02 -3.64
#